data_50ebfc2ce543f8f7b85131ef95dfb334
#
_entry.id   50ebfc2ce543f8f7b85131ef95dfb334
#
_cell.length_a   1.000
_cell.length_b   1.000
_cell.length_c   1.000
_cell.angle_alpha   90.00
_cell.angle_beta   90.00
_cell.angle_gamma   90.00
#
_symmetry.space_group_name_H-M   'P 1'
#
loop_
_entity.id
_entity.type
_entity.pdbx_description
1 polymer ?
#
loop_
_entity_poly.entity_id
_entity_poly.type
_entity_poly.pdbx_seq_one_letter_code
_entity_poly.pdbx_strand_id
1 'polypeptide(L)'
;FKNIINKNRDTLKKYSVLIREDQFKKNNYGMSNEIFQKMNFTINESPTYTDLIIFLSRFLEKVNINYLEIGVSVLKNYIQIINSLRNANIIAYDINPVNPNFDYLYNKEEKKMKMGTFEDNQIYYFEGSVTEENDFKLFKDHINKKFNIIFSDAMHTPEGIRSEFDNLIKDNLDDRFILYYDDLDFKGLEEEVSKIYKEINVSQKCNFYTFYINGWVGQYEIMHKNGVITNLDLSKIFKDERLNLRKFNKI
;
A
#
# COMPACT_ATOMS: atom_id res chain seq x y z
N PHE A 1 -11.34 13.36 -7.47
CA PHE A 1 -10.52 12.18 -7.71
C PHE A 1 -9.46 12.44 -8.80
N LYS A 2 -9.81 13.09 -9.92
CA LYS A 2 -8.88 13.42 -11.02
C LYS A 2 -7.60 14.14 -10.56
N ASN A 3 -7.69 15.03 -9.59
CA ASN A 3 -6.53 15.74 -9.04
C ASN A 3 -5.55 14.79 -8.32
N ILE A 4 -6.04 13.70 -7.70
CA ILE A 4 -5.18 12.67 -7.10
C ILE A 4 -4.40 11.97 -8.22
N ILE A 5 -5.10 11.51 -9.24
CA ILE A 5 -4.50 10.83 -10.39
C ILE A 5 -3.39 11.71 -11.00
N ASN A 6 -3.70 12.95 -11.32
CA ASN A 6 -2.73 13.88 -11.91
C ASN A 6 -1.49 14.06 -11.02
N LYS A 7 -1.70 14.32 -9.72
CA LYS A 7 -0.61 14.50 -8.77
C LYS A 7 0.29 13.25 -8.69
N ASN A 8 -0.32 12.07 -8.66
CA ASN A 8 0.43 10.82 -8.62
C ASN A 8 1.24 10.59 -9.90
N ARG A 9 0.68 10.92 -11.08
CA ARG A 9 1.41 10.82 -12.36
C ARG A 9 2.58 11.80 -12.41
N ASP A 10 2.39 13.03 -11.94
CA ASP A 10 3.47 14.02 -11.85
C ASP A 10 4.55 13.56 -10.87
N THR A 11 4.18 12.96 -9.75
CA THR A 11 5.12 12.37 -8.79
C THR A 11 5.94 11.26 -9.46
N LEU A 12 5.31 10.32 -10.14
CA LEU A 12 6.01 9.24 -10.82
C LEU A 12 6.93 9.75 -11.93
N LYS A 13 6.53 10.78 -12.68
CA LYS A 13 7.42 11.42 -13.66
C LYS A 13 8.66 12.03 -13.00
N LYS A 14 8.45 12.75 -11.90
CA LYS A 14 9.54 13.39 -11.14
C LYS A 14 10.57 12.37 -10.65
N TYR A 15 10.12 11.22 -10.16
CA TYR A 15 10.98 10.19 -9.59
C TYR A 15 11.27 9.03 -10.54
N SER A 16 10.86 9.11 -11.80
CA SER A 16 10.91 8.03 -12.77
C SER A 16 12.30 7.39 -12.96
N VAL A 17 13.35 8.21 -12.93
CA VAL A 17 14.73 7.70 -13.06
C VAL A 17 15.14 6.88 -11.84
N LEU A 18 14.65 7.24 -10.65
CA LEU A 18 15.04 6.60 -9.39
C LEU A 18 14.31 5.27 -9.15
N ILE A 19 13.17 5.04 -9.81
CA ILE A 19 12.35 3.84 -9.70
C ILE A 19 12.44 2.93 -10.93
N ARG A 20 13.49 3.07 -11.74
CA ARG A 20 13.66 2.26 -12.95
C ARG A 20 14.13 0.86 -12.60
N GLU A 21 13.70 -0.10 -13.40
CA GLU A 21 14.02 -1.53 -13.26
C GLU A 21 15.52 -1.81 -13.34
N ASP A 22 16.23 -1.18 -14.26
CA ASP A 22 17.66 -1.36 -14.50
C ASP A 22 18.55 -0.90 -13.34
N GLN A 23 18.04 -0.11 -12.44
CA GLN A 23 18.75 0.35 -11.23
C GLN A 23 18.58 -0.62 -10.05
N PHE A 24 17.73 -1.63 -10.19
CA PHE A 24 17.39 -2.59 -9.15
C PHE A 24 17.53 -4.03 -9.66
N LYS A 25 18.75 -4.45 -9.89
CA LYS A 25 19.07 -5.77 -10.47
C LYS A 25 18.53 -6.98 -9.70
N LYS A 26 18.16 -6.81 -8.43
CA LYS A 26 17.63 -7.91 -7.59
C LYS A 26 16.11 -7.94 -7.54
N ASN A 27 15.44 -6.96 -8.11
CA ASN A 27 14.01 -6.79 -8.02
C ASN A 27 13.44 -6.37 -9.38
N ASN A 28 12.68 -7.25 -10.00
CA ASN A 28 12.12 -7.06 -11.35
C ASN A 28 10.88 -6.14 -11.36
N TYR A 29 10.49 -5.57 -10.23
CA TYR A 29 9.30 -4.73 -10.10
C TYR A 29 9.55 -3.26 -10.41
N GLY A 30 10.74 -2.90 -10.84
CA GLY A 30 11.07 -1.56 -11.32
C GLY A 30 10.34 -1.18 -12.61
N MET A 31 10.39 0.09 -12.97
CA MET A 31 9.81 0.58 -14.22
C MET A 31 10.73 0.25 -15.39
N SER A 32 10.27 -0.61 -16.30
CA SER A 32 11.00 -0.89 -17.55
C SER A 32 11.11 0.34 -18.45
N ASN A 33 12.05 0.33 -19.39
CA ASN A 33 12.19 1.39 -20.40
C ASN A 33 10.91 1.59 -21.22
N GLU A 34 10.20 0.51 -21.53
CA GLU A 34 8.95 0.56 -22.27
C GLU A 34 7.86 1.29 -21.48
N ILE A 35 7.71 0.96 -20.19
CA ILE A 35 6.77 1.64 -19.28
C ILE A 35 7.15 3.11 -19.15
N PHE A 36 8.45 3.40 -18.98
CA PHE A 36 8.94 4.76 -18.87
C PHE A 36 8.60 5.61 -20.09
N GLN A 37 8.74 5.04 -21.30
CA GLN A 37 8.35 5.71 -22.53
C GLN A 37 6.84 5.93 -22.61
N LYS A 38 6.05 4.94 -22.25
CA LYS A 38 4.57 5.06 -22.18
C LYS A 38 4.15 6.12 -21.16
N MET A 39 4.86 6.27 -20.04
CA MET A 39 4.58 7.31 -19.07
C MET A 39 4.59 8.71 -19.63
N ASN A 40 5.43 8.99 -20.60
CA ASN A 40 5.50 10.32 -21.20
C ASN A 40 4.34 10.64 -22.16
N PHE A 41 3.64 9.62 -22.64
CA PHE A 41 2.67 9.78 -23.72
C PHE A 41 1.22 9.42 -23.36
N THR A 42 1.01 8.50 -22.45
CA THR A 42 -0.32 7.89 -22.24
C THR A 42 -0.71 7.66 -20.81
N ILE A 43 0.06 8.14 -19.87
CA ILE A 43 -0.35 8.00 -18.48
C ILE A 43 -1.46 8.92 -18.16
N ASN A 44 -2.56 8.41 -18.17
CA ASN A 44 -3.64 9.16 -18.13
C ASN A 44 -4.49 8.72 -17.08
N GLU A 45 -5.52 8.61 -17.28
CA GLU A 45 -6.75 8.87 -16.60
C GLU A 45 -7.30 7.63 -15.89
N SER A 46 -6.79 6.43 -16.17
CA SER A 46 -7.20 5.20 -15.52
C SER A 46 -6.64 5.12 -14.10
N PRO A 47 -7.51 5.08 -13.08
CA PRO A 47 -7.08 4.99 -11.70
C PRO A 47 -6.36 3.66 -11.42
N THR A 48 -5.36 3.74 -10.53
CA THR A 48 -4.66 2.60 -9.97
C THR A 48 -5.06 2.39 -8.51
N TYR A 49 -4.66 1.27 -7.91
CA TYR A 49 -4.89 1.04 -6.49
C TYR A 49 -4.29 2.15 -5.61
N THR A 50 -3.13 2.70 -5.97
CA THR A 50 -2.52 3.83 -5.24
C THR A 50 -3.44 5.05 -5.22
N ASP A 51 -4.03 5.39 -6.36
CA ASP A 51 -4.96 6.52 -6.45
C ASP A 51 -6.19 6.28 -5.56
N LEU A 52 -6.66 5.04 -5.51
CA LEU A 52 -7.79 4.64 -4.69
C LEU A 52 -7.44 4.71 -3.19
N ILE A 53 -6.29 4.19 -2.77
CA ILE A 53 -5.83 4.25 -1.37
C ILE A 53 -5.77 5.70 -0.89
N ILE A 54 -5.16 6.60 -1.68
CA ILE A 54 -5.09 8.03 -1.37
C ILE A 54 -6.49 8.67 -1.35
N PHE A 55 -7.38 8.26 -2.23
CA PHE A 55 -8.75 8.75 -2.20
C PHE A 55 -9.50 8.29 -0.94
N LEU A 56 -9.35 7.03 -0.57
CA LEU A 56 -9.99 6.46 0.61
C LEU A 56 -9.47 7.08 1.91
N SER A 57 -8.19 7.50 1.96
CA SER A 57 -7.65 8.18 3.16
C SER A 57 -8.45 9.43 3.56
N ARG A 58 -9.11 10.10 2.60
CA ARG A 58 -9.94 11.28 2.87
C ARG A 58 -11.16 11.00 3.73
N PHE A 59 -11.60 9.75 3.79
CA PHE A 59 -12.72 9.36 4.66
C PHE A 59 -12.28 9.16 6.12
N LEU A 60 -10.98 9.32 6.38
CA LEU A 60 -10.37 9.30 7.71
C LEU A 60 -9.94 10.71 8.17
N GLU A 61 -10.42 11.77 7.54
CA GLU A 61 -9.97 13.18 7.69
C GLU A 61 -9.90 13.74 9.13
N LYS A 62 -10.54 13.11 10.08
CA LYS A 62 -10.50 13.53 11.50
C LYS A 62 -9.48 12.76 12.33
N VAL A 63 -8.68 11.94 11.70
CA VAL A 63 -7.71 11.06 12.36
C VAL A 63 -6.33 11.34 11.79
N ASN A 64 -5.31 11.37 12.63
CA ASN A 64 -3.93 11.37 12.16
C ASN A 64 -3.67 10.09 11.39
N ILE A 65 -3.27 10.20 10.13
CA ILE A 65 -3.04 9.03 9.28
C ILE A 65 -1.76 8.31 9.75
N ASN A 66 -1.94 7.05 10.12
CA ASN A 66 -0.85 6.09 10.30
C ASN A 66 -0.98 5.03 9.20
N TYR A 67 -0.15 5.16 8.20
CA TYR A 67 -0.13 4.28 7.02
C TYR A 67 0.97 3.24 7.16
N LEU A 68 0.65 1.99 6.88
CA LEU A 68 1.61 0.88 6.76
C LEU A 68 1.51 0.26 5.37
N GLU A 69 2.63 0.14 4.67
CA GLU A 69 2.78 -0.61 3.44
C GLU A 69 3.69 -1.80 3.68
N ILE A 70 3.17 -3.00 3.41
CA ILE A 70 3.89 -4.26 3.54
C ILE A 70 4.17 -4.78 2.13
N GLY A 71 5.46 -4.82 1.76
CA GLY A 71 5.89 -5.04 0.38
C GLY A 71 5.97 -3.72 -0.39
N VAL A 72 7.13 -3.10 -0.40
CA VAL A 72 7.32 -1.74 -0.96
C VAL A 72 8.10 -1.76 -2.27
N SER A 73 8.85 -2.84 -2.49
CA SER A 73 9.62 -3.03 -3.71
C SER A 73 10.55 -1.82 -4.00
N VAL A 74 10.47 -1.26 -5.20
CA VAL A 74 11.28 -0.10 -5.63
C VAL A 74 10.72 1.25 -5.18
N LEU A 75 9.73 1.28 -4.29
CA LEU A 75 9.04 2.44 -3.74
C LEU A 75 8.09 3.18 -4.70
N LYS A 76 7.62 2.56 -5.78
CA LYS A 76 6.69 3.20 -6.72
C LYS A 76 5.40 3.68 -6.06
N ASN A 77 4.78 2.84 -5.24
CA ASN A 77 3.58 3.19 -4.52
C ASN A 77 3.90 4.17 -3.38
N TYR A 78 4.85 3.81 -2.56
CA TYR A 78 5.26 4.57 -1.38
C TYR A 78 5.60 6.03 -1.68
N ILE A 79 6.31 6.32 -2.78
CA ILE A 79 6.66 7.71 -3.15
C ILE A 79 5.42 8.54 -3.52
N GLN A 80 4.38 7.94 -4.06
CA GLN A 80 3.11 8.61 -4.33
C GLN A 80 2.35 8.89 -3.02
N ILE A 81 2.37 7.96 -2.09
CA ILE A 81 1.75 8.09 -0.76
C ILE A 81 2.41 9.23 0.03
N ILE A 82 3.74 9.25 0.17
CA ILE A 82 4.43 10.30 0.93
C ILE A 82 4.27 11.70 0.32
N ASN A 83 4.11 11.79 -1.01
CA ASN A 83 3.82 13.05 -1.69
C ASN A 83 2.35 13.50 -1.56
N SER A 84 1.45 12.61 -1.23
CA SER A 84 0.01 12.88 -1.25
C SER A 84 -0.61 13.05 0.13
N LEU A 85 -0.16 12.29 1.12
CA LEU A 85 -0.60 12.45 2.51
C LEU A 85 0.07 13.67 3.16
N ARG A 86 -0.51 14.16 4.25
CA ARG A 86 -0.03 15.30 5.04
C ARG A 86 -0.22 15.03 6.53
N ASN A 87 0.73 15.50 7.34
CA ASN A 87 0.73 15.29 8.80
C ASN A 87 0.55 13.83 9.20
N ALA A 88 1.16 12.92 8.43
CA ALA A 88 0.99 11.48 8.56
C ALA A 88 2.26 10.80 9.07
N ASN A 89 2.08 9.63 9.70
CA ASN A 89 3.16 8.66 9.88
C ASN A 89 3.04 7.62 8.77
N ILE A 90 4.07 7.47 7.97
CA ILE A 90 4.05 6.61 6.79
C ILE A 90 5.17 5.60 6.91
N ILE A 91 4.82 4.34 7.08
CA ILE A 91 5.73 3.25 7.37
C ILE A 91 5.76 2.29 6.18
N ALA A 92 6.97 1.98 5.74
CA ALA A 92 7.28 0.92 4.78
C ALA A 92 7.87 -0.29 5.52
N TYR A 93 7.41 -1.49 5.18
CA TYR A 93 7.96 -2.75 5.65
C TYR A 93 8.29 -3.63 4.44
N ASP A 94 9.56 -3.99 4.25
CA ASP A 94 10.00 -4.83 3.12
C ASP A 94 11.14 -5.74 3.56
N ILE A 95 11.26 -6.90 2.92
CA ILE A 95 12.36 -7.84 3.15
C ILE A 95 13.70 -7.32 2.62
N ASN A 96 13.65 -6.46 1.61
CA ASN A 96 14.83 -5.86 1.01
C ASN A 96 15.17 -4.54 1.70
N PRO A 97 16.45 -4.11 1.65
CA PRO A 97 16.82 -2.77 2.07
C PRO A 97 16.13 -1.71 1.19
N VAL A 98 16.03 -0.50 1.72
CA VAL A 98 15.50 0.63 0.96
C VAL A 98 16.26 0.81 -0.36
N ASN A 99 15.54 1.16 -1.42
CA ASN A 99 16.15 1.53 -2.69
C ASN A 99 17.23 2.60 -2.47
N PRO A 100 18.51 2.36 -2.80
CA PRO A 100 19.60 3.29 -2.53
C PRO A 100 19.38 4.69 -3.09
N ASN A 101 18.62 4.80 -4.18
CA ASN A 101 18.27 6.09 -4.77
C ASN A 101 17.36 6.94 -3.89
N PHE A 102 16.74 6.35 -2.88
CA PHE A 102 15.86 7.02 -1.92
C PHE A 102 16.42 7.08 -0.50
N ASP A 103 17.64 6.60 -0.29
CA ASP A 103 18.27 6.60 1.03
C ASP A 103 18.39 8.01 1.64
N TYR A 104 18.51 9.04 0.80
CA TYR A 104 18.54 10.44 1.21
C TYR A 104 17.25 10.93 1.92
N LEU A 105 16.16 10.20 1.81
CA LEU A 105 14.91 10.51 2.53
C LEU A 105 15.03 10.26 4.04
N TYR A 106 16.00 9.47 4.46
CA TYR A 106 16.16 9.03 5.83
C TYR A 106 17.44 9.62 6.42
N ASN A 107 17.34 10.22 7.59
CA ASN A 107 18.46 10.90 8.26
C ASN A 107 18.84 10.24 9.59
N LYS A 108 18.13 9.21 10.00
CA LYS A 108 18.42 8.40 11.18
C LYS A 108 18.20 6.92 10.85
N GLU A 109 19.10 6.09 11.35
CA GLU A 109 18.98 4.64 11.26
C GLU A 109 19.22 4.02 12.64
N GLU A 110 18.39 3.07 13.01
CA GLU A 110 18.52 2.30 14.24
C GLU A 110 18.14 0.85 13.98
N LYS A 111 19.14 -0.05 14.07
CA LYS A 111 18.99 -1.46 13.70
C LYS A 111 18.47 -1.59 12.26
N LYS A 112 17.28 -2.19 12.09
CA LYS A 112 16.61 -2.40 10.79
C LYS A 112 15.65 -1.27 10.41
N MET A 113 15.57 -0.19 11.20
CA MET A 113 14.64 0.92 10.99
C MET A 113 15.38 2.17 10.53
N LYS A 114 15.02 2.68 9.36
CA LYS A 114 15.39 4.01 8.89
C LYS A 114 14.25 4.99 9.15
N MET A 115 14.58 6.21 9.55
CA MET A 115 13.62 7.25 9.91
C MET A 115 13.99 8.55 9.23
N GLY A 116 12.98 9.30 8.82
CA GLY A 116 13.16 10.60 8.18
C GLY A 116 11.89 11.43 8.23
N THR A 117 11.97 12.59 7.60
CA THR A 117 10.84 13.49 7.39
C THR A 117 10.73 13.82 5.92
N PHE A 118 9.50 13.85 5.41
CA PHE A 118 9.22 14.28 4.05
C PHE A 118 8.06 15.28 4.07
N GLU A 119 8.36 16.54 3.76
CA GLU A 119 7.44 17.65 4.01
C GLU A 119 7.00 17.65 5.49
N ASP A 120 5.71 17.50 5.77
CA ASP A 120 5.11 17.46 7.10
C ASP A 120 4.84 16.02 7.61
N ASN A 121 5.29 15.01 6.87
CA ASN A 121 5.14 13.60 7.24
C ASN A 121 6.37 13.07 7.98
N GLN A 122 6.14 12.16 8.94
CA GLN A 122 7.17 11.28 9.48
C GLN A 122 7.20 10.02 8.62
N ILE A 123 8.37 9.68 8.10
CA ILE A 123 8.54 8.51 7.23
C ILE A 123 9.48 7.49 7.87
N TYR A 124 9.13 6.22 7.71
CA TYR A 124 9.87 5.10 8.27
C TYR A 124 10.03 4.01 7.22
N TYR A 125 11.17 3.34 7.25
CA TYR A 125 11.41 2.14 6.46
C TYR A 125 11.99 1.05 7.36
N PHE A 126 11.32 -0.09 7.43
CA PHE A 126 11.79 -1.24 8.18
C PHE A 126 12.18 -2.36 7.23
N GLU A 127 13.42 -2.84 7.37
CA GLU A 127 13.91 -4.02 6.64
C GLU A 127 13.63 -5.28 7.45
N GLY A 128 12.66 -6.10 6.99
CA GLY A 128 12.27 -7.30 7.71
C GLY A 128 11.42 -8.27 6.88
N SER A 129 11.43 -9.52 7.27
CA SER A 129 10.62 -10.58 6.68
C SER A 129 9.26 -10.68 7.37
N VAL A 130 8.20 -10.88 6.58
CA VAL A 130 6.85 -11.17 7.08
C VAL A 130 6.67 -12.60 7.60
N THR A 131 7.75 -13.37 7.71
CA THR A 131 7.75 -14.74 8.25
C THR A 131 8.69 -14.91 9.44
N GLU A 132 9.45 -13.86 9.82
CA GLU A 132 10.46 -13.94 10.86
C GLU A 132 9.99 -13.29 12.17
N GLU A 133 9.83 -14.07 13.23
CA GLU A 133 9.35 -13.61 14.54
C GLU A 133 10.21 -12.48 15.13
N ASN A 134 11.53 -12.57 14.97
CA ASN A 134 12.44 -11.54 15.47
C ASN A 134 12.24 -10.20 14.78
N ASP A 135 11.88 -10.20 13.50
CA ASP A 135 11.64 -8.99 12.74
C ASP A 135 10.33 -8.32 13.20
N PHE A 136 9.29 -9.09 13.44
CA PHE A 136 8.03 -8.56 14.00
C PHE A 136 8.23 -7.93 15.38
N LYS A 137 8.98 -8.61 16.24
CA LYS A 137 9.28 -8.10 17.58
C LYS A 137 10.05 -6.78 17.51
N LEU A 138 11.10 -6.76 16.69
CA LEU A 138 11.89 -5.56 16.48
C LEU A 138 11.07 -4.42 15.88
N PHE A 139 10.21 -4.70 14.92
CA PHE A 139 9.29 -3.70 14.35
C PHE A 139 8.36 -3.11 15.42
N LYS A 140 7.73 -3.95 16.25
CA LYS A 140 6.85 -3.50 17.34
C LYS A 140 7.57 -2.68 18.40
N ASP A 141 8.84 -2.98 18.68
CA ASP A 141 9.67 -2.19 19.61
C ASP A 141 9.89 -0.75 19.09
N HIS A 142 10.00 -0.59 17.77
CA HIS A 142 10.18 0.73 17.13
C HIS A 142 8.87 1.47 16.86
N ILE A 143 7.84 0.74 16.46
CA ILE A 143 6.56 1.29 16.00
C ILE A 143 5.44 0.87 16.96
N ASN A 144 5.22 1.69 17.98
CA ASN A 144 4.09 1.54 18.91
C ASN A 144 2.93 2.44 18.45
N LYS A 145 2.30 2.11 17.32
CA LYS A 145 1.20 2.89 16.73
C LYS A 145 0.10 1.97 16.22
N LYS A 146 -1.15 2.44 16.33
CA LYS A 146 -2.27 1.84 15.60
C LYS A 146 -2.29 2.38 14.18
N PHE A 147 -2.61 1.50 13.23
CA PHE A 147 -2.70 1.84 11.80
C PHE A 147 -4.16 1.99 11.37
N ASN A 148 -4.44 3.07 10.67
CA ASN A 148 -5.75 3.30 10.09
C ASN A 148 -5.77 3.10 8.57
N ILE A 149 -4.62 2.97 7.92
CA ILE A 149 -4.52 2.48 6.55
C ILE A 149 -3.38 1.46 6.50
N ILE A 150 -3.69 0.26 6.04
CA ILE A 150 -2.70 -0.78 5.79
C ILE A 150 -2.85 -1.25 4.35
N PHE A 151 -1.75 -1.31 3.62
CA PHE A 151 -1.67 -1.88 2.28
C PHE A 151 -0.75 -3.11 2.33
N SER A 152 -1.30 -4.27 2.03
CA SER A 152 -0.61 -5.57 2.01
C SER A 152 -0.38 -5.98 0.56
N ASP A 153 0.87 -6.04 0.15
CA ASP A 153 1.36 -6.35 -1.20
C ASP A 153 2.75 -7.02 -1.18
N ALA A 154 3.01 -7.87 -0.16
CA ALA A 154 4.32 -8.50 -0.01
C ALA A 154 4.34 -9.95 -0.51
N MET A 155 3.70 -10.84 0.23
CA MET A 155 3.79 -12.27 -0.01
C MET A 155 2.47 -12.83 -0.52
N HIS A 156 2.44 -13.19 -1.81
CA HIS A 156 1.22 -13.67 -2.48
C HIS A 156 0.92 -15.14 -2.18
N THR A 157 0.97 -15.49 -0.89
CA THR A 157 0.56 -16.81 -0.38
C THR A 157 -0.38 -16.67 0.82
N PRO A 158 -1.32 -17.61 1.03
CA PRO A 158 -2.21 -17.59 2.19
C PRO A 158 -1.46 -17.54 3.53
N GLU A 159 -0.35 -18.28 3.64
CA GLU A 159 0.51 -18.32 4.83
C GLU A 159 1.18 -16.96 5.09
N GLY A 160 1.65 -16.30 4.02
CA GLY A 160 2.26 -14.98 4.11
C GLY A 160 1.28 -13.93 4.61
N ILE A 161 0.10 -13.85 3.99
CA ILE A 161 -0.98 -12.94 4.42
C ILE A 161 -1.44 -13.24 5.84
N ARG A 162 -1.55 -14.51 6.23
CA ARG A 162 -1.88 -14.90 7.60
C ARG A 162 -0.81 -14.42 8.58
N SER A 163 0.47 -14.60 8.25
CA SER A 163 1.57 -14.14 9.07
C SER A 163 1.60 -12.63 9.23
N GLU A 164 1.38 -11.87 8.16
CA GLU A 164 1.23 -10.42 8.22
C GLU A 164 0.08 -10.00 9.15
N PHE A 165 -1.08 -10.63 9.01
CA PHE A 165 -2.24 -10.33 9.83
C PHE A 165 -1.98 -10.60 11.30
N ASP A 166 -1.53 -11.80 11.65
CA ASP A 166 -1.36 -12.22 13.04
C ASP A 166 -0.25 -11.44 13.75
N ASN A 167 0.80 -11.05 13.02
CA ASN A 167 1.98 -10.45 13.61
C ASN A 167 2.07 -8.93 13.47
N LEU A 168 1.60 -8.35 12.38
CA LEU A 168 1.73 -6.90 12.13
C LEU A 168 0.41 -6.15 12.24
N ILE A 169 -0.72 -6.78 11.90
CA ILE A 169 -1.98 -6.08 11.65
C ILE A 169 -2.94 -6.19 12.83
N LYS A 170 -3.24 -7.41 13.27
CA LYS A 170 -4.34 -7.74 14.18
C LYS A 170 -4.41 -6.86 15.43
N ASP A 171 -3.29 -6.72 16.13
CA ASP A 171 -3.21 -5.93 17.37
C ASP A 171 -2.97 -4.44 17.13
N ASN A 172 -2.70 -4.06 15.89
CA ASN A 172 -2.33 -2.71 15.50
C ASN A 172 -3.37 -2.00 14.63
N LEU A 173 -4.56 -2.56 14.45
CA LEU A 173 -5.66 -1.85 13.79
C LEU A 173 -6.20 -0.72 14.66
N ASP A 174 -6.43 0.43 14.04
CA ASP A 174 -7.10 1.57 14.66
C ASP A 174 -8.63 1.32 14.74
N ASP A 175 -9.33 2.13 15.53
CA ASP A 175 -10.80 2.10 15.62
C ASP A 175 -11.49 2.42 14.30
N ARG A 176 -10.86 3.21 13.44
CA ARG A 176 -11.28 3.48 12.07
C ARG A 176 -10.17 3.08 11.13
N PHE A 177 -10.42 2.09 10.29
CA PHE A 177 -9.37 1.51 9.47
C PHE A 177 -9.82 1.19 8.04
N ILE A 178 -8.81 1.09 7.16
CA ILE A 178 -8.86 0.58 5.80
C ILE A 178 -7.72 -0.41 5.67
N LEU A 179 -8.04 -1.70 5.59
CA LEU A 179 -7.09 -2.77 5.32
C LEU A 179 -7.26 -3.18 3.86
N TYR A 180 -6.25 -2.89 3.06
CA TYR A 180 -6.27 -3.07 1.61
C TYR A 180 -5.32 -4.19 1.21
N TYR A 181 -5.79 -5.14 0.44
CA TYR A 181 -5.04 -6.26 -0.12
C TYR A 181 -4.98 -6.18 -1.64
N ASP A 182 -3.80 -6.33 -2.24
CA ASP A 182 -3.62 -6.55 -3.68
C ASP A 182 -3.64 -8.04 -4.03
N ASP A 183 -3.72 -8.33 -5.31
CA ASP A 183 -3.50 -9.66 -5.92
C ASP A 183 -4.37 -10.82 -5.37
N LEU A 184 -5.64 -10.55 -5.00
CA LEU A 184 -6.56 -11.57 -4.50
C LEU A 184 -6.96 -12.65 -5.53
N ASP A 185 -6.54 -12.53 -6.77
CA ASP A 185 -6.69 -13.54 -7.82
C ASP A 185 -5.61 -14.64 -7.77
N PHE A 186 -4.56 -14.48 -6.96
CA PHE A 186 -3.67 -15.59 -6.65
C PHE A 186 -4.42 -16.66 -5.82
N LYS A 187 -4.08 -17.92 -6.09
CA LYS A 187 -4.77 -19.07 -5.52
C LYS A 187 -4.79 -19.05 -3.98
N GLY A 188 -5.98 -19.03 -3.41
CA GLY A 188 -6.22 -19.13 -1.97
C GLY A 188 -6.15 -17.80 -1.22
N LEU A 189 -5.70 -16.69 -1.84
CA LEU A 189 -5.58 -15.40 -1.13
C LEU A 189 -6.94 -14.84 -0.73
N GLU A 190 -7.91 -14.82 -1.63
CA GLU A 190 -9.26 -14.33 -1.31
C GLU A 190 -9.91 -15.13 -0.19
N GLU A 191 -9.70 -16.45 -0.19
CA GLU A 191 -10.22 -17.32 0.88
C GLU A 191 -9.60 -16.99 2.23
N GLU A 192 -8.28 -16.74 2.26
CA GLU A 192 -7.59 -16.39 3.49
C GLU A 192 -7.99 -15.00 3.98
N VAL A 193 -8.07 -14.00 3.11
CA VAL A 193 -8.57 -12.66 3.45
C VAL A 193 -10.03 -12.72 3.93
N SER A 194 -10.86 -13.61 3.38
CA SER A 194 -12.22 -13.84 3.88
C SER A 194 -12.25 -14.40 5.31
N LYS A 195 -11.29 -15.25 5.70
CA LYS A 195 -11.16 -15.71 7.10
C LYS A 195 -10.74 -14.56 8.01
N ILE A 196 -9.75 -13.78 7.60
CA ILE A 196 -9.30 -12.57 8.31
C ILE A 196 -10.47 -11.61 8.53
N TYR A 197 -11.25 -11.33 7.48
CA TYR A 197 -12.46 -10.52 7.60
C TYR A 197 -13.41 -11.03 8.68
N LYS A 198 -13.69 -12.34 8.70
CA LYS A 198 -14.59 -12.94 9.70
C LYS A 198 -14.03 -12.76 11.12
N GLU A 199 -12.72 -12.91 11.31
CA GLU A 199 -12.07 -12.72 12.61
C GLU A 199 -12.17 -11.25 13.08
N ILE A 200 -11.88 -10.29 12.21
CA ILE A 200 -12.01 -8.86 12.53
C ILE A 200 -13.48 -8.53 12.86
N ASN A 201 -14.41 -9.03 12.06
CA ASN A 201 -15.84 -8.71 12.20
C ASN A 201 -16.47 -9.20 13.50
N VAL A 202 -15.85 -10.15 14.21
CA VAL A 202 -16.25 -10.57 15.56
C VAL A 202 -16.01 -9.46 16.58
N SER A 203 -14.89 -8.76 16.49
CA SER A 203 -14.49 -7.73 17.45
C SER A 203 -14.89 -6.31 17.01
N GLN A 204 -14.85 -6.06 15.71
CA GLN A 204 -15.16 -4.76 15.11
C GLN A 204 -16.04 -4.97 13.87
N LYS A 205 -17.30 -4.53 13.93
CA LYS A 205 -18.18 -4.60 12.73
C LYS A 205 -17.51 -3.93 11.55
N CYS A 206 -17.31 -4.68 10.47
CA CYS A 206 -16.68 -4.19 9.26
C CYS A 206 -17.35 -4.77 8.01
N ASN A 207 -16.94 -4.28 6.87
CA ASN A 207 -17.38 -4.73 5.55
C ASN A 207 -16.17 -5.25 4.80
N PHE A 208 -16.36 -6.23 3.94
CA PHE A 208 -15.37 -6.69 3.00
C PHE A 208 -15.86 -6.43 1.57
N TYR A 209 -15.04 -5.72 0.81
CA TYR A 209 -15.30 -5.36 -0.58
C TYR A 209 -14.25 -5.98 -1.47
N THR A 210 -14.64 -6.54 -2.61
CA THR A 210 -13.71 -7.01 -3.65
C THR A 210 -14.04 -6.36 -4.99
N PHE A 211 -13.03 -6.10 -5.79
CA PHE A 211 -13.14 -5.47 -7.11
C PHE A 211 -11.87 -5.66 -7.92
N TYR A 212 -11.94 -5.35 -9.21
CA TYR A 212 -10.76 -5.25 -10.07
C TYR A 212 -10.45 -3.79 -10.36
N ILE A 213 -9.17 -3.44 -10.27
CA ILE A 213 -8.63 -2.12 -10.59
C ILE A 213 -7.28 -2.28 -11.29
N ASN A 214 -6.83 -1.27 -12.02
CA ASN A 214 -5.46 -1.30 -12.52
C ASN A 214 -4.47 -1.37 -11.35
N GLY A 215 -3.44 -2.18 -11.52
CA GLY A 215 -2.37 -2.34 -10.55
C GLY A 215 -1.56 -1.05 -10.41
N TRP A 216 -0.32 -1.06 -10.86
CA TRP A 216 0.50 0.14 -10.87
C TRP A 216 0.57 0.78 -12.26
N VAL A 217 1.04 2.01 -12.32
CA VAL A 217 1.18 2.76 -13.56
C VAL A 217 2.05 2.02 -14.58
N GLY A 218 1.53 1.81 -15.77
CA GLY A 218 2.17 1.02 -16.83
C GLY A 218 1.54 -0.36 -17.05
N GLN A 219 0.69 -0.81 -16.14
CA GLN A 219 -0.09 -2.05 -16.29
C GLN A 219 -1.56 -1.77 -16.63
N TYR A 220 -1.82 -0.90 -17.59
CA TYR A 220 -3.18 -0.41 -17.87
C TYR A 220 -4.19 -1.43 -18.34
N GLU A 221 -3.74 -2.52 -18.92
CA GLU A 221 -4.60 -3.60 -19.37
C GLU A 221 -4.64 -4.76 -18.40
N ILE A 222 -3.81 -4.73 -17.38
CA ILE A 222 -3.73 -5.76 -16.36
C ILE A 222 -4.46 -5.25 -15.13
N MET A 223 -5.63 -5.81 -14.87
CA MET A 223 -6.40 -5.50 -13.69
C MET A 223 -6.16 -6.56 -12.62
N HIS A 224 -5.79 -6.11 -11.44
CA HIS A 224 -5.63 -6.93 -10.26
C HIS A 224 -6.95 -7.03 -9.50
N LYS A 225 -7.23 -8.18 -8.93
CA LYS A 225 -8.32 -8.33 -7.98
C LYS A 225 -7.86 -7.84 -6.63
N ASN A 226 -8.52 -6.84 -6.11
CA ASN A 226 -8.18 -6.22 -4.83
C ASN A 226 -9.30 -6.45 -3.81
N GLY A 227 -8.93 -6.35 -2.54
CA GLY A 227 -9.85 -6.46 -1.41
C GLY A 227 -9.67 -5.33 -0.42
N VAL A 228 -10.78 -4.87 0.15
CA VAL A 228 -10.79 -3.86 1.22
C VAL A 228 -11.65 -4.32 2.37
N ILE A 229 -11.03 -4.51 3.54
CA ILE A 229 -11.75 -4.72 4.80
C ILE A 229 -11.74 -3.38 5.55
N THR A 230 -12.90 -2.90 5.94
CA THR A 230 -13.03 -1.59 6.61
C THR A 230 -14.32 -1.48 7.42
N ASN A 231 -14.29 -0.74 8.50
CA ASN A 231 -15.49 -0.38 9.26
C ASN A 231 -16.20 0.88 8.74
N LEU A 232 -15.71 1.45 7.64
CA LEU A 232 -16.41 2.51 6.91
C LEU A 232 -17.43 1.91 5.95
N ASP A 233 -18.58 2.57 5.77
CA ASP A 233 -19.49 2.21 4.69
C ASP A 233 -19.07 2.87 3.38
N LEU A 234 -18.32 2.13 2.59
CA LEU A 234 -17.83 2.56 1.28
C LEU A 234 -18.72 2.11 0.11
N SER A 235 -19.89 1.52 0.38
CA SER A 235 -20.76 0.93 -0.66
C SER A 235 -21.17 1.91 -1.75
N LYS A 236 -21.44 3.17 -1.39
CA LYS A 236 -21.75 4.23 -2.37
C LYS A 236 -20.52 4.72 -3.11
N ILE A 237 -19.38 4.76 -2.42
CA ILE A 237 -18.10 5.19 -2.98
C ILE A 237 -17.65 4.23 -4.07
N PHE A 238 -17.64 2.94 -3.79
CA PHE A 238 -17.20 1.92 -4.75
C PHE A 238 -18.12 1.74 -5.97
N LYS A 239 -19.32 2.30 -5.92
CA LYS A 239 -20.24 2.37 -7.08
C LYS A 239 -20.03 3.61 -7.96
N ASP A 240 -19.12 4.51 -7.58
CA ASP A 240 -18.80 5.69 -8.38
C ASP A 240 -18.05 5.28 -9.64
N GLU A 241 -18.65 5.49 -10.81
CA GLU A 241 -18.08 5.12 -12.11
C GLU A 241 -16.70 5.75 -12.37
N ARG A 242 -16.42 6.89 -11.75
CA ARG A 242 -15.12 7.56 -11.87
C ARG A 242 -13.96 6.76 -11.29
N LEU A 243 -14.24 5.79 -10.41
CA LEU A 243 -13.23 4.87 -9.87
C LEU A 243 -12.85 3.78 -10.86
N ASN A 244 -13.67 3.56 -11.91
CA ASN A 244 -13.47 2.53 -12.92
C ASN A 244 -13.22 1.12 -12.33
N LEU A 245 -13.90 0.81 -11.22
CA LEU A 245 -13.82 -0.52 -10.62
C LEU A 245 -14.66 -1.52 -11.42
N ARG A 246 -14.11 -2.70 -11.63
CA ARG A 246 -14.84 -3.79 -12.29
C ARG A 246 -15.18 -4.90 -11.31
N LYS A 247 -16.29 -5.60 -11.56
CA LYS A 247 -16.76 -6.75 -10.78
C LYS A 247 -16.79 -6.46 -9.26
N PHE A 248 -17.28 -5.27 -8.90
CA PHE A 248 -17.44 -4.89 -7.50
C PHE A 248 -18.38 -5.84 -6.78
N ASN A 249 -17.99 -6.33 -5.61
CA ASN A 249 -18.78 -7.15 -4.73
C ASN A 249 -18.62 -6.70 -3.28
N LYS A 250 -19.70 -6.82 -2.49
CA LYS A 250 -19.69 -6.64 -1.04
C LYS A 250 -20.05 -7.98 -0.41
N ILE A 251 -19.17 -8.49 0.42
CA ILE A 251 -19.28 -9.78 1.12
C ILE A 251 -19.86 -9.58 2.51
#